data_6496da4f53b466d1fcba250401d120d9
#
_entry.id   6496da4f53b466d1fcba250401d120d9
#
_cell.length_a   1.000
_cell.length_b   1.000
_cell.length_c   1.000
_cell.angle_alpha   90.00
_cell.angle_beta   90.00
_cell.angle_gamma   90.00
#
_symmetry.space_group_name_H-M   'P 1'
#
loop_
_entity.id
_entity.type
_entity.pdbx_description
1 polymer ?
#
loop_
_entity_poly.entity_id
_entity_poly.type
_entity_poly.pdbx_seq_one_letter_code
_entity_poly.pdbx_strand_id
1 'polypeptide(L)'
;MEAKAVAQAGDLKSRIKKATGENMVPEDTVLVWPNLVYIELIAMLFSMAVLLFLSLVSPAPLEEVASADTTPNPTKAPWYFLGLQELLVFFDPWLAGVVLPGLIIVGLIAIPYIDCNPRGKGYYSFSERKFAIWGFSFGLALWYVLIFIGVWFRGLDWSWYWPWDDWSRHQPASAVKLVDLEVLIQDALGLSGEPLISLGKYRFSAANLMTWAIFLGYYGVGFTIPFLFMRDFYRKLGFIRYNVTMFLFLSMVGVPLKMAVRLLANIKYVLITPWLKI
;
A
#
# COMPACT_ATOMS: atom_id res chain seq x y z
N MET A 1 -3.90 -39.57 -24.44
CA MET A 1 -2.84 -38.52 -24.34
C MET A 1 -2.19 -38.53 -22.96
N GLU A 2 -2.92 -38.68 -21.89
CA GLU A 2 -2.40 -38.73 -20.50
C GLU A 2 -1.35 -39.80 -20.24
N ALA A 3 -1.57 -41.02 -20.71
CA ALA A 3 -0.61 -42.11 -20.50
C ALA A 3 0.77 -41.85 -21.13
N LYS A 4 0.84 -41.19 -22.31
CA LYS A 4 2.10 -40.77 -22.92
C LYS A 4 2.78 -39.63 -22.16
N ALA A 5 2.02 -38.67 -21.63
CA ALA A 5 2.56 -37.57 -20.85
C ALA A 5 3.12 -38.08 -19.50
N VAL A 6 2.43 -39.01 -18.85
CA VAL A 6 2.91 -39.64 -17.60
C VAL A 6 4.16 -40.49 -17.85
N ALA A 7 4.22 -41.23 -18.96
CA ALA A 7 5.41 -41.99 -19.34
C ALA A 7 6.60 -41.07 -19.64
N GLN A 8 6.38 -39.94 -20.32
CA GLN A 8 7.44 -38.97 -20.63
C GLN A 8 7.95 -38.27 -19.34
N ALA A 9 7.05 -37.95 -18.39
CA ALA A 9 7.44 -37.39 -17.08
C ALA A 9 8.27 -38.38 -16.26
N GLY A 10 7.91 -39.68 -16.31
CA GLY A 10 8.66 -40.75 -15.65
C GLY A 10 10.06 -40.93 -16.25
N ASP A 11 10.19 -40.89 -17.58
CA ASP A 11 11.48 -40.97 -18.28
C ASP A 11 12.36 -39.75 -17.98
N LEU A 12 11.81 -38.55 -18.01
CA LEU A 12 12.54 -37.32 -17.67
C LEU A 12 13.06 -37.36 -16.22
N LYS A 13 12.23 -37.78 -15.26
CA LYS A 13 12.63 -37.96 -13.86
C LYS A 13 13.77 -38.96 -13.70
N SER A 14 13.70 -40.09 -14.44
CA SER A 14 14.75 -41.11 -14.42
C SER A 14 16.09 -40.61 -15.00
N ARG A 15 16.03 -39.84 -16.10
CA ARG A 15 17.20 -39.24 -16.75
C ARG A 15 17.85 -38.17 -15.87
N ILE A 16 17.07 -37.30 -15.20
CA ILE A 16 17.58 -36.29 -14.27
C ILE A 16 18.21 -36.97 -13.06
N LYS A 17 17.58 -38.00 -12.51
CA LYS A 17 18.13 -38.80 -11.39
C LYS A 17 19.45 -39.43 -11.74
N LYS A 18 19.58 -39.94 -12.98
CA LYS A 18 20.79 -40.58 -13.49
C LYS A 18 21.93 -39.56 -13.74
N ALA A 19 21.58 -38.34 -14.14
CA ALA A 19 22.56 -37.28 -14.45
C ALA A 19 23.08 -36.57 -13.21
N THR A 20 22.26 -36.39 -12.17
CA THR A 20 22.59 -35.60 -10.94
C THR A 20 22.86 -36.44 -9.71
N GLY A 21 22.63 -37.77 -9.75
CA GLY A 21 22.87 -38.65 -8.58
C GLY A 21 21.93 -38.43 -7.38
N GLU A 22 21.05 -37.43 -7.41
CA GLU A 22 20.16 -37.06 -6.31
C GLU A 22 18.68 -37.02 -6.73
N ASN A 23 17.78 -37.23 -5.79
CA ASN A 23 16.34 -37.05 -5.95
C ASN A 23 15.99 -35.54 -5.99
N MET A 24 16.58 -34.80 -6.95
CA MET A 24 16.40 -33.34 -7.07
C MET A 24 15.13 -32.93 -7.81
N VAL A 25 14.33 -33.86 -8.32
CA VAL A 25 13.05 -33.52 -8.91
C VAL A 25 12.01 -33.54 -7.80
N PRO A 26 11.50 -32.40 -7.34
CA PRO A 26 10.42 -32.37 -6.36
C PRO A 26 9.23 -33.18 -6.88
N GLU A 27 8.53 -33.89 -6.00
CA GLU A 27 7.34 -34.69 -6.36
C GLU A 27 6.26 -33.88 -7.09
N ASP A 28 6.27 -32.54 -6.89
CA ASP A 28 5.32 -31.58 -7.43
C ASP A 28 5.78 -30.87 -8.73
N THR A 29 6.65 -31.48 -9.52
CA THR A 29 7.01 -30.89 -10.82
C THR A 29 5.94 -31.15 -11.86
N VAL A 30 5.51 -30.07 -12.51
CA VAL A 30 4.56 -30.11 -13.65
C VAL A 30 5.33 -29.89 -14.94
N LEU A 31 5.05 -30.70 -15.96
CA LEU A 31 5.60 -30.47 -17.30
C LEU A 31 5.03 -29.17 -17.87
N VAL A 32 5.91 -28.30 -18.38
CA VAL A 32 5.49 -27.05 -19.03
C VAL A 32 4.57 -27.38 -20.21
N TRP A 33 4.98 -28.27 -21.06
CA TRP A 33 4.17 -28.78 -22.17
C TRP A 33 3.82 -30.27 -21.96
N PRO A 34 2.55 -30.67 -22.05
CA PRO A 34 1.35 -29.85 -22.34
C PRO A 34 0.65 -29.27 -21.09
N ASN A 35 0.98 -29.75 -19.89
CA ASN A 35 0.15 -29.58 -18.70
C ASN A 35 0.00 -28.10 -18.25
N LEU A 36 1.11 -27.39 -18.08
CA LEU A 36 1.07 -25.99 -17.64
C LEU A 36 0.39 -25.10 -18.68
N VAL A 37 0.71 -25.31 -19.97
CA VAL A 37 0.12 -24.54 -21.07
C VAL A 37 -1.40 -24.71 -21.14
N TYR A 38 -1.92 -25.91 -20.92
CA TYR A 38 -3.37 -26.11 -20.89
C TYR A 38 -4.02 -25.48 -19.67
N ILE A 39 -3.39 -25.51 -18.50
CA ILE A 39 -3.91 -24.86 -17.29
C ILE A 39 -3.99 -23.35 -17.50
N GLU A 40 -2.94 -22.74 -18.04
CA GLU A 40 -2.89 -21.30 -18.34
C GLU A 40 -3.91 -20.91 -19.42
N LEU A 41 -4.06 -21.71 -20.47
CA LEU A 41 -5.06 -21.48 -21.52
C LEU A 41 -6.48 -21.52 -20.96
N ILE A 42 -6.80 -22.52 -20.13
CA ILE A 42 -8.11 -22.63 -19.48
C ILE A 42 -8.36 -21.43 -18.55
N ALA A 43 -7.37 -21.05 -17.76
CA ALA A 43 -7.48 -19.89 -16.87
C ALA A 43 -7.71 -18.59 -17.66
N MET A 44 -7.01 -18.42 -18.79
CA MET A 44 -7.19 -17.27 -19.67
C MET A 44 -8.60 -17.26 -20.29
N LEU A 45 -9.06 -18.37 -20.86
CA LEU A 45 -10.40 -18.47 -21.45
C LEU A 45 -11.50 -18.24 -20.42
N PHE A 46 -11.34 -18.78 -19.22
CA PHE A 46 -12.26 -18.54 -18.11
C PHE A 46 -12.30 -17.06 -17.71
N SER A 47 -11.14 -16.43 -17.57
CA SER A 47 -11.04 -15.00 -17.25
C SER A 47 -11.70 -14.11 -18.32
N MET A 48 -11.46 -14.44 -19.61
CA MET A 48 -12.11 -13.74 -20.72
C MET A 48 -13.64 -13.92 -20.70
N ALA A 49 -14.12 -15.13 -20.46
CA ALA A 49 -15.56 -15.39 -20.36
C ALA A 49 -16.21 -14.60 -19.22
N VAL A 50 -15.56 -14.54 -18.04
CA VAL A 50 -16.01 -13.76 -16.90
C VAL A 50 -16.04 -12.27 -17.24
N LEU A 51 -15.00 -11.72 -17.87
CA LEU A 51 -14.95 -10.31 -18.26
C LEU A 51 -16.01 -9.97 -19.31
N LEU A 52 -16.23 -10.82 -20.29
CA LEU A 52 -17.32 -10.65 -21.27
C LEU A 52 -18.69 -10.67 -20.59
N PHE A 53 -18.92 -11.62 -19.70
CA PHE A 53 -20.17 -11.68 -18.94
C PHE A 53 -20.38 -10.42 -18.11
N LEU A 54 -19.37 -9.96 -17.39
CA LEU A 54 -19.45 -8.74 -16.60
C LEU A 54 -19.73 -7.50 -17.47
N SER A 55 -19.09 -7.42 -18.65
CA SER A 55 -19.31 -6.29 -19.56
C SER A 55 -20.71 -6.23 -20.15
N LEU A 56 -21.38 -7.40 -20.28
CA LEU A 56 -22.77 -7.47 -20.75
C LEU A 56 -23.79 -7.15 -19.65
N VAL A 57 -23.48 -7.52 -18.41
CA VAL A 57 -24.40 -7.37 -17.27
C VAL A 57 -24.24 -6.02 -16.58
N SER A 58 -23.02 -5.48 -16.53
CA SER A 58 -22.73 -4.21 -15.87
C SER A 58 -22.70 -3.07 -16.88
N PRO A 59 -23.70 -2.17 -16.89
CA PRO A 59 -23.69 -1.02 -17.78
C PRO A 59 -22.55 -0.07 -17.38
N ALA A 60 -21.76 0.36 -18.39
CA ALA A 60 -20.80 1.44 -18.19
C ALA A 60 -21.56 2.77 -18.18
N PRO A 61 -21.56 3.55 -17.10
CA PRO A 61 -22.18 4.88 -17.09
C PRO A 61 -21.42 5.77 -18.07
N LEU A 62 -22.14 6.29 -19.08
CA LEU A 62 -21.63 7.32 -19.97
C LEU A 62 -21.89 8.68 -19.34
N GLU A 63 -20.85 9.48 -19.27
CA GLU A 63 -20.95 10.89 -18.87
C GLU A 63 -21.41 11.74 -20.05
N GLU A 64 -21.71 13.02 -19.80
CA GLU A 64 -22.05 13.99 -20.84
C GLU A 64 -20.93 14.15 -21.86
N VAL A 65 -21.27 14.71 -23.04
CA VAL A 65 -20.30 14.98 -24.10
C VAL A 65 -19.18 15.88 -23.54
N ALA A 66 -17.93 15.54 -23.87
CA ALA A 66 -16.79 16.30 -23.42
C ALA A 66 -16.89 17.79 -23.75
N SER A 67 -16.79 18.64 -22.75
CA SER A 67 -16.80 20.11 -22.87
C SER A 67 -15.50 20.68 -22.32
N ALA A 68 -14.94 21.67 -23.00
CA ALA A 68 -13.75 22.38 -22.53
C ALA A 68 -14.07 23.33 -21.35
N ASP A 69 -15.33 23.72 -21.21
CA ASP A 69 -15.78 24.74 -20.26
C ASP A 69 -16.29 24.16 -18.94
N THR A 70 -16.63 22.86 -18.91
CA THR A 70 -17.21 22.19 -17.74
C THR A 70 -16.44 20.96 -17.38
N THR A 71 -16.09 20.85 -16.09
CA THR A 71 -15.46 19.65 -15.53
C THR A 71 -16.49 18.81 -14.79
N PRO A 72 -16.55 17.49 -15.00
CA PRO A 72 -17.45 16.62 -14.25
C PRO A 72 -17.26 16.76 -12.74
N ASN A 73 -18.35 16.77 -11.99
CA ASN A 73 -18.30 16.79 -10.53
C ASN A 73 -19.15 15.63 -9.96
N PRO A 74 -18.58 14.65 -9.27
CA PRO A 74 -17.14 14.52 -8.92
C PRO A 74 -16.30 14.01 -10.10
N THR A 75 -15.11 14.55 -10.25
CA THR A 75 -14.11 14.01 -11.19
C THR A 75 -13.43 12.81 -10.54
N LYS A 76 -13.87 11.59 -10.85
CA LYS A 76 -13.29 10.34 -10.33
C LYS A 76 -12.21 9.83 -11.27
N ALA A 77 -11.05 9.50 -10.71
CA ALA A 77 -10.01 8.76 -11.43
C ALA A 77 -10.50 7.33 -11.77
N PRO A 78 -9.86 6.62 -12.73
CA PRO A 78 -10.13 5.20 -12.93
C PRO A 78 -10.01 4.44 -11.60
N TRP A 79 -10.83 3.38 -11.45
CA TRP A 79 -11.02 2.67 -10.18
C TRP A 79 -9.70 2.29 -9.46
N TYR A 80 -8.67 1.91 -10.21
CA TYR A 80 -7.38 1.51 -9.64
C TYR A 80 -6.56 2.69 -9.08
N PHE A 81 -6.83 3.92 -9.50
CA PHE A 81 -6.22 5.14 -8.95
C PHE A 81 -7.08 5.83 -7.87
N LEU A 82 -8.32 5.39 -7.66
CA LEU A 82 -9.18 5.99 -6.65
C LEU A 82 -8.59 5.90 -5.24
N GLY A 83 -7.80 4.87 -4.95
CA GLY A 83 -7.07 4.78 -3.69
C GLY A 83 -6.07 5.92 -3.49
N LEU A 84 -5.33 6.32 -4.54
CA LEU A 84 -4.44 7.48 -4.50
C LEU A 84 -5.22 8.79 -4.36
N GLN A 85 -6.33 8.92 -5.09
CA GLN A 85 -7.19 10.10 -5.01
C GLN A 85 -7.78 10.24 -3.60
N GLU A 86 -8.15 9.14 -2.94
CA GLU A 86 -8.60 9.17 -1.55
C GLU A 86 -7.46 9.55 -0.59
N LEU A 87 -6.23 9.13 -0.84
CA LEU A 87 -5.08 9.54 -0.03
C LEU A 87 -4.84 11.07 -0.06
N LEU A 88 -5.20 11.76 -1.17
CA LEU A 88 -5.09 13.22 -1.26
C LEU A 88 -5.98 13.96 -0.23
N VAL A 89 -7.02 13.33 0.28
CA VAL A 89 -7.81 13.87 1.37
C VAL A 89 -6.96 13.99 2.66
N PHE A 90 -6.08 13.03 2.90
CA PHE A 90 -5.35 12.89 4.16
C PHE A 90 -3.92 13.42 4.10
N PHE A 91 -3.31 13.45 2.93
CA PHE A 91 -1.91 13.79 2.71
C PHE A 91 -1.75 14.92 1.71
N ASP A 92 -0.63 15.61 1.79
CA ASP A 92 -0.24 16.58 0.77
C ASP A 92 -0.06 15.90 -0.60
N PRO A 93 -0.41 16.57 -1.72
CA PRO A 93 -0.30 15.98 -3.07
C PRO A 93 1.06 15.40 -3.41
N TRP A 94 2.14 16.02 -2.97
CA TRP A 94 3.50 15.51 -3.13
C TRP A 94 3.71 14.16 -2.43
N LEU A 95 3.22 14.05 -1.20
CA LEU A 95 3.35 12.82 -0.42
C LEU A 95 2.44 11.70 -0.99
N ALA A 96 1.17 12.01 -1.24
CA ALA A 96 0.21 11.02 -1.74
C ALA A 96 0.51 10.57 -3.18
N GLY A 97 0.87 11.52 -4.07
CA GLY A 97 1.01 11.24 -5.50
C GLY A 97 2.41 10.76 -5.91
N VAL A 98 3.46 11.10 -5.17
CA VAL A 98 4.85 10.77 -5.56
C VAL A 98 5.53 9.88 -4.53
N VAL A 99 5.57 10.29 -3.26
CA VAL A 99 6.38 9.58 -2.25
C VAL A 99 5.79 8.21 -1.93
N LEU A 100 4.50 8.13 -1.65
CA LEU A 100 3.86 6.84 -1.29
C LEU A 100 3.88 5.84 -2.45
N PRO A 101 3.49 6.17 -3.69
CA PRO A 101 3.65 5.26 -4.82
C PRO A 101 5.11 4.89 -5.08
N GLY A 102 6.04 5.83 -4.94
CA GLY A 102 7.47 5.58 -5.05
C GLY A 102 7.97 4.57 -4.01
N LEU A 103 7.52 4.68 -2.75
CA LEU A 103 7.84 3.71 -1.70
C LEU A 103 7.28 2.31 -1.99
N ILE A 104 6.09 2.21 -2.59
CA ILE A 104 5.53 0.92 -3.01
C ILE A 104 6.42 0.29 -4.08
N ILE A 105 6.80 1.05 -5.11
CA ILE A 105 7.67 0.57 -6.21
C ILE A 105 9.03 0.14 -5.65
N VAL A 106 9.66 0.98 -4.84
CA VAL A 106 10.96 0.66 -4.21
C VAL A 106 10.84 -0.55 -3.30
N GLY A 107 9.74 -0.67 -2.55
CA GLY A 107 9.46 -1.83 -1.70
C GLY A 107 9.36 -3.12 -2.51
N LEU A 108 8.65 -3.11 -3.63
CA LEU A 108 8.54 -4.28 -4.52
C LEU A 108 9.90 -4.66 -5.14
N ILE A 109 10.69 -3.68 -5.56
CA ILE A 109 12.06 -3.90 -6.07
C ILE A 109 12.97 -4.46 -4.98
N ALA A 110 12.78 -4.05 -3.73
CA ALA A 110 13.62 -4.49 -2.61
C ALA A 110 13.35 -5.93 -2.15
N ILE A 111 12.17 -6.51 -2.44
CA ILE A 111 11.77 -7.85 -1.96
C ILE A 111 12.86 -8.91 -2.19
N PRO A 112 13.41 -9.13 -3.39
CA PRO A 112 14.40 -10.18 -3.62
C PRO A 112 15.70 -9.97 -2.84
N TYR A 113 16.01 -8.75 -2.44
CA TYR A 113 17.22 -8.40 -1.68
C TYR A 113 17.06 -8.48 -0.17
N ILE A 114 15.85 -8.20 0.33
CA ILE A 114 15.55 -8.23 1.77
C ILE A 114 15.00 -9.58 2.23
N ASP A 115 14.48 -10.39 1.31
CA ASP A 115 14.00 -11.73 1.64
C ASP A 115 15.15 -12.65 2.04
N CYS A 116 15.07 -13.20 3.24
CA CYS A 116 16.09 -14.10 3.78
C CYS A 116 15.68 -15.59 3.75
N ASN A 117 14.64 -15.94 2.98
CA ASN A 117 14.21 -17.33 2.87
C ASN A 117 15.18 -18.14 2.00
N PRO A 118 15.92 -19.12 2.57
CA PRO A 118 16.86 -19.95 1.81
C PRO A 118 16.16 -20.95 0.88
N ARG A 119 14.86 -21.18 1.07
CA ARG A 119 14.05 -22.15 0.34
C ARG A 119 13.17 -21.43 -0.69
N GLY A 120 13.76 -20.93 -1.75
CA GLY A 120 13.02 -20.33 -2.87
C GLY A 120 12.18 -21.34 -3.66
N LYS A 121 11.15 -21.93 -3.04
CA LYS A 121 10.35 -23.01 -3.62
C LYS A 121 9.14 -22.57 -4.44
N GLY A 122 8.84 -21.28 -4.52
CA GLY A 122 7.63 -20.81 -5.20
C GLY A 122 6.30 -21.13 -4.50
N TYR A 123 6.32 -21.79 -3.36
CA TYR A 123 5.10 -22.11 -2.60
C TYR A 123 4.69 -21.00 -1.64
N TYR A 124 3.39 -20.79 -1.52
CA TYR A 124 2.81 -19.99 -0.44
C TYR A 124 2.87 -20.78 0.87
N SER A 125 3.98 -20.64 1.61
CA SER A 125 4.11 -21.23 2.94
C SER A 125 3.81 -20.18 4.00
N PHE A 126 2.60 -20.20 4.55
CA PHE A 126 2.18 -19.27 5.60
C PHE A 126 3.04 -19.43 6.87
N SER A 127 3.35 -20.67 7.25
CA SER A 127 4.12 -20.96 8.47
C SER A 127 5.53 -20.39 8.44
N GLU A 128 6.18 -20.40 7.27
CA GLU A 128 7.56 -19.94 7.09
C GLU A 128 7.65 -18.43 6.83
N ARG A 129 6.59 -17.82 6.25
CA ARG A 129 6.59 -16.45 5.74
C ARG A 129 5.51 -15.55 6.33
N LYS A 130 5.13 -15.78 7.57
CA LYS A 130 4.04 -15.05 8.25
C LYS A 130 4.17 -13.54 8.11
N PHE A 131 5.34 -12.98 8.39
CA PHE A 131 5.55 -11.52 8.33
C PHE A 131 5.36 -10.96 6.91
N ALA A 132 5.95 -11.61 5.89
CA ALA A 132 5.83 -11.15 4.50
C ALA A 132 4.38 -11.22 4.01
N ILE A 133 3.68 -12.33 4.30
CA ILE A 133 2.28 -12.52 3.90
C ILE A 133 1.39 -11.51 4.61
N TRP A 134 1.51 -11.34 5.94
CA TRP A 134 0.72 -10.36 6.67
C TRP A 134 1.01 -8.93 6.24
N GLY A 135 2.29 -8.57 6.04
CA GLY A 135 2.68 -7.25 5.57
C GLY A 135 2.09 -6.92 4.20
N PHE A 136 2.22 -7.83 3.24
CA PHE A 136 1.65 -7.66 1.91
C PHE A 136 0.11 -7.59 1.94
N SER A 137 -0.53 -8.53 2.64
CA SER A 137 -1.99 -8.58 2.75
C SER A 137 -2.57 -7.34 3.42
N PHE A 138 -1.88 -6.80 4.43
CA PHE A 138 -2.27 -5.54 5.09
C PHE A 138 -2.22 -4.37 4.11
N GLY A 139 -1.11 -4.20 3.37
CA GLY A 139 -0.97 -3.14 2.37
C GLY A 139 -2.00 -3.24 1.25
N LEU A 140 -2.23 -4.46 0.76
CA LEU A 140 -3.24 -4.75 -0.27
C LEU A 140 -4.65 -4.45 0.24
N ALA A 141 -5.00 -4.90 1.44
CA ALA A 141 -6.30 -4.63 2.06
C ALA A 141 -6.53 -3.13 2.25
N LEU A 142 -5.51 -2.40 2.74
CA LEU A 142 -5.57 -0.94 2.87
C LEU A 142 -5.85 -0.27 1.53
N TRP A 143 -5.17 -0.69 0.46
CA TRP A 143 -5.37 -0.17 -0.88
C TRP A 143 -6.80 -0.39 -1.38
N TYR A 144 -7.34 -1.60 -1.23
CA TYR A 144 -8.72 -1.89 -1.62
C TYR A 144 -9.74 -1.14 -0.77
N VAL A 145 -9.50 -0.96 0.52
CA VAL A 145 -10.37 -0.15 1.39
C VAL A 145 -10.44 1.30 0.91
N LEU A 146 -9.31 1.89 0.53
CA LEU A 146 -9.26 3.24 -0.03
C LEU A 146 -10.01 3.33 -1.37
N ILE A 147 -9.86 2.35 -2.26
CA ILE A 147 -10.61 2.27 -3.52
C ILE A 147 -12.12 2.18 -3.22
N PHE A 148 -12.51 1.30 -2.31
CA PHE A 148 -13.91 1.12 -1.91
C PHE A 148 -14.51 2.43 -1.39
N ILE A 149 -13.80 3.15 -0.54
CA ILE A 149 -14.23 4.47 -0.06
C ILE A 149 -14.39 5.44 -1.23
N GLY A 150 -13.42 5.53 -2.13
CA GLY A 150 -13.48 6.43 -3.29
C GLY A 150 -14.62 6.11 -4.26
N VAL A 151 -14.95 4.83 -4.44
CA VAL A 151 -16.05 4.40 -5.33
C VAL A 151 -17.41 4.68 -4.70
N TRP A 152 -17.62 4.27 -3.44
CA TRP A 152 -18.95 4.14 -2.83
C TRP A 152 -19.33 5.25 -1.87
N PHE A 153 -18.36 6.05 -1.37
CA PHE A 153 -18.62 7.05 -0.35
C PHE A 153 -18.22 8.47 -0.77
N ARG A 154 -17.71 8.68 -1.98
CA ARG A 154 -17.31 9.99 -2.48
C ARG A 154 -18.26 10.46 -3.60
N GLY A 155 -18.96 11.56 -3.34
CA GLY A 155 -19.87 12.23 -4.28
C GLY A 155 -19.36 13.62 -4.66
N LEU A 156 -20.29 14.55 -4.84
CA LEU A 156 -20.02 15.93 -5.28
C LEU A 156 -18.95 16.59 -4.39
N ASP A 157 -18.04 17.33 -5.02
CA ASP A 157 -16.91 18.03 -4.37
C ASP A 157 -16.01 17.12 -3.51
N TRP A 158 -15.95 15.81 -3.85
CA TRP A 158 -15.25 14.79 -3.09
C TRP A 158 -15.70 14.70 -1.62
N SER A 159 -16.94 15.16 -1.35
CA SER A 159 -17.54 15.08 -0.02
C SER A 159 -17.97 13.66 0.31
N TRP A 160 -18.14 13.37 1.60
CA TRP A 160 -18.58 12.07 2.08
C TRP A 160 -20.10 11.94 1.94
N TYR A 161 -20.57 10.87 1.30
CA TYR A 161 -21.96 10.50 1.18
C TYR A 161 -22.17 9.08 1.68
N TRP A 162 -23.24 8.88 2.42
CA TRP A 162 -23.70 7.56 2.75
C TRP A 162 -24.56 6.99 1.60
N PRO A 163 -24.70 5.65 1.48
CA PRO A 163 -25.52 5.03 0.43
C PRO A 163 -26.99 5.49 0.40
N TRP A 164 -27.49 5.98 1.53
CA TRP A 164 -28.87 6.48 1.70
C TRP A 164 -28.99 7.99 1.60
N ASP A 165 -27.90 8.72 1.40
CA ASP A 165 -27.94 10.18 1.22
C ASP A 165 -28.43 10.56 -0.20
N ASP A 166 -28.91 11.78 -0.34
CA ASP A 166 -29.24 12.35 -1.64
C ASP A 166 -27.97 12.82 -2.38
N TRP A 167 -27.53 12.04 -3.33
CA TRP A 167 -26.30 12.28 -4.11
C TRP A 167 -26.41 13.43 -5.11
N SER A 168 -27.61 14.00 -5.30
CA SER A 168 -27.82 15.16 -6.17
C SER A 168 -27.57 16.49 -5.47
N ARG A 169 -27.47 16.49 -4.13
CA ARG A 169 -27.28 17.70 -3.34
C ARG A 169 -25.84 17.83 -2.88
N HIS A 170 -25.29 19.05 -3.00
CA HIS A 170 -24.03 19.37 -2.35
C HIS A 170 -24.15 19.22 -0.84
N GLN A 171 -23.26 18.45 -0.25
CA GLN A 171 -23.13 18.38 1.21
C GLN A 171 -22.58 19.72 1.72
N PRO A 172 -23.12 20.26 2.85
CA PRO A 172 -22.53 21.43 3.45
C PRO A 172 -21.07 21.15 3.79
N ALA A 173 -20.19 22.08 3.44
CA ALA A 173 -18.79 21.96 3.78
C ALA A 173 -18.66 21.61 5.27
N SER A 174 -17.94 20.55 5.57
CA SER A 174 -17.73 20.09 6.94
C SER A 174 -17.23 21.26 7.78
N ALA A 175 -18.00 21.68 8.78
CA ALA A 175 -17.65 22.75 9.72
C ALA A 175 -16.46 22.37 10.63
N VAL A 176 -15.90 21.17 10.45
CA VAL A 176 -14.77 20.68 11.25
C VAL A 176 -13.51 21.45 10.87
N LYS A 177 -13.08 22.32 11.76
CA LYS A 177 -11.82 23.06 11.63
C LYS A 177 -10.66 22.09 11.83
N LEU A 178 -9.95 21.81 10.75
CA LEU A 178 -8.70 21.05 10.83
C LEU A 178 -7.58 21.96 11.32
N VAL A 179 -6.80 21.49 12.30
CA VAL A 179 -5.70 22.23 12.93
C VAL A 179 -4.39 21.44 12.73
N ASP A 180 -3.29 22.13 12.52
CA ASP A 180 -1.99 21.49 12.44
C ASP A 180 -1.46 21.13 13.83
N LEU A 181 -0.74 20.01 13.94
CA LEU A 181 -0.23 19.55 15.24
C LEU A 181 0.69 20.59 15.90
N GLU A 182 1.45 21.33 15.09
CA GLU A 182 2.30 22.44 15.59
C GLU A 182 1.49 23.49 16.33
N VAL A 183 0.34 23.90 15.77
CA VAL A 183 -0.54 24.89 16.39
C VAL A 183 -1.16 24.34 17.67
N LEU A 184 -1.59 23.07 17.68
CA LEU A 184 -2.10 22.44 18.89
C LEU A 184 -1.07 22.39 20.02
N ILE A 185 0.20 22.11 19.70
CA ILE A 185 1.30 22.11 20.67
C ILE A 185 1.56 23.54 21.19
N GLN A 186 1.53 24.54 20.31
CA GLN A 186 1.70 25.95 20.70
C GLN A 186 0.61 26.36 21.69
N ASP A 187 -0.64 26.09 21.37
CA ASP A 187 -1.79 26.44 22.21
C ASP A 187 -1.77 25.68 23.55
N ALA A 188 -1.46 24.38 23.51
CA ALA A 188 -1.46 23.53 24.71
C ALA A 188 -0.34 23.88 25.72
N LEU A 189 0.82 24.30 25.22
CA LEU A 189 2.01 24.59 26.03
C LEU A 189 2.25 26.07 26.19
N GLY A 190 1.42 26.95 25.62
CA GLY A 190 1.60 28.39 25.65
C GLY A 190 2.91 28.86 24.98
N LEU A 191 3.38 28.14 23.98
CA LEU A 191 4.64 28.46 23.32
C LEU A 191 4.44 29.62 22.36
N SER A 192 5.38 30.59 22.38
CA SER A 192 5.44 31.61 21.35
C SER A 192 5.79 30.99 20.01
N GLY A 193 5.12 31.39 18.93
CA GLY A 193 5.44 30.96 17.56
C GLY A 193 6.79 31.50 17.02
N GLU A 194 7.57 32.14 17.90
CA GLU A 194 8.88 32.69 17.59
C GLU A 194 9.88 31.59 17.21
N PRO A 195 10.70 31.81 16.15
CA PRO A 195 11.68 30.83 15.73
C PRO A 195 12.78 30.67 16.78
N LEU A 196 12.97 29.45 17.26
CA LEU A 196 14.07 29.10 18.17
C LEU A 196 15.37 28.89 17.40
N ILE A 197 15.30 28.32 16.20
CA ILE A 197 16.44 28.04 15.33
C ILE A 197 16.14 28.58 13.94
N SER A 198 17.09 29.31 13.33
CA SER A 198 17.02 29.77 11.95
C SER A 198 18.20 29.21 11.16
N LEU A 199 17.90 28.46 10.10
CA LEU A 199 18.88 27.94 9.14
C LEU A 199 18.65 28.63 7.79
N GLY A 200 19.33 29.74 7.57
CA GLY A 200 19.12 30.56 6.39
C GLY A 200 17.69 31.10 6.32
N LYS A 201 16.94 30.71 5.28
CA LYS A 201 15.51 31.10 5.12
C LYS A 201 14.53 30.23 5.92
N TYR A 202 15.00 29.15 6.54
CA TYR A 202 14.15 28.22 7.28
C TYR A 202 14.14 28.58 8.77
N ARG A 203 12.95 28.67 9.34
CA ARG A 203 12.72 29.05 10.73
C ARG A 203 11.96 27.90 11.42
N PHE A 204 12.49 27.41 12.53
CA PHE A 204 11.90 26.33 13.32
C PHE A 204 11.50 26.86 14.69
N SER A 205 10.21 26.79 14.98
CA SER A 205 9.67 27.08 16.32
C SER A 205 9.93 25.92 17.28
N ALA A 206 9.81 26.14 18.59
CA ALA A 206 9.89 25.08 19.58
C ALA A 206 8.83 23.99 19.33
N ALA A 207 7.61 24.37 18.95
CA ALA A 207 6.54 23.43 18.63
C ALA A 207 6.86 22.60 17.35
N ASN A 208 7.48 23.22 16.34
CA ASN A 208 7.92 22.49 15.14
C ASN A 208 9.00 21.46 15.47
N LEU A 209 9.96 21.78 16.36
CA LEU A 209 10.94 20.79 16.83
C LEU A 209 10.29 19.63 17.59
N MET A 210 9.23 19.89 18.35
CA MET A 210 8.45 18.84 19.02
C MET A 210 7.70 17.95 18.01
N THR A 211 7.14 18.50 16.94
CA THR A 211 6.54 17.68 15.87
C THR A 211 7.58 16.80 15.19
N TRP A 212 8.81 17.30 14.97
CA TRP A 212 9.93 16.48 14.54
C TRP A 212 10.29 15.37 15.52
N ALA A 213 10.32 15.68 16.82
CA ALA A 213 10.59 14.67 17.85
C ALA A 213 9.53 13.57 17.88
N ILE A 214 8.25 13.91 17.71
CA ILE A 214 7.14 12.95 17.61
C ILE A 214 7.31 12.07 16.36
N PHE A 215 7.60 12.68 15.20
CA PHE A 215 7.76 11.95 13.96
C PHE A 215 8.96 11.02 13.99
N LEU A 216 10.12 11.50 14.44
CA LEU A 216 11.32 10.66 14.61
C LEU A 216 11.15 9.62 15.71
N GLY A 217 10.40 9.97 16.77
CA GLY A 217 10.02 9.04 17.85
C GLY A 217 9.20 7.87 17.33
N TYR A 218 8.26 8.11 16.43
CA TYR A 218 7.49 7.04 15.78
C TYR A 218 8.42 6.00 15.11
N TYR A 219 9.36 6.46 14.29
CA TYR A 219 10.33 5.55 13.67
C TYR A 219 11.28 4.95 14.70
N GLY A 220 11.82 5.76 15.62
CA GLY A 220 12.75 5.29 16.65
C GLY A 220 12.15 4.15 17.50
N VAL A 221 10.94 4.35 17.99
CA VAL A 221 10.20 3.33 18.74
C VAL A 221 9.87 2.13 17.86
N GLY A 222 9.39 2.37 16.64
CA GLY A 222 9.06 1.32 15.68
C GLY A 222 10.25 0.45 15.27
N PHE A 223 11.45 1.00 15.18
CA PHE A 223 12.68 0.24 14.95
C PHE A 223 13.15 -0.51 16.22
N THR A 224 13.02 0.12 17.38
CA THR A 224 13.58 -0.42 18.63
C THR A 224 12.74 -1.55 19.21
N ILE A 225 11.40 -1.43 19.17
CA ILE A 225 10.52 -2.45 19.76
C ILE A 225 10.74 -3.84 19.13
N PRO A 226 10.66 -4.04 17.80
CA PRO A 226 10.93 -5.35 17.20
C PRO A 226 12.37 -5.82 17.39
N PHE A 227 13.34 -4.92 17.42
CA PHE A 227 14.73 -5.24 17.72
C PHE A 227 14.88 -5.85 19.11
N LEU A 228 14.18 -5.34 20.13
CA LEU A 228 14.25 -5.83 21.50
C LEU A 228 13.46 -7.12 21.71
N PHE A 229 12.23 -7.18 21.18
CA PHE A 229 11.30 -8.29 21.45
C PHE A 229 11.37 -9.42 20.42
N MET A 230 11.78 -9.13 19.18
CA MET A 230 11.85 -10.09 18.08
C MET A 230 13.30 -10.28 17.59
N ARG A 231 14.21 -10.57 18.51
CA ARG A 231 15.65 -10.69 18.22
C ARG A 231 15.98 -11.72 17.13
N ASP A 232 15.20 -12.80 17.04
CA ASP A 232 15.39 -13.81 16.01
C ASP A 232 15.06 -13.30 14.62
N PHE A 233 14.07 -12.41 14.51
CA PHE A 233 13.73 -11.71 13.26
C PHE A 233 14.90 -10.82 12.82
N TYR A 234 15.44 -10.00 13.74
CA TYR A 234 16.61 -9.17 13.46
C TYR A 234 17.85 -10.01 13.07
N ARG A 235 18.14 -11.10 13.80
CA ARG A 235 19.27 -11.98 13.49
C ARG A 235 19.18 -12.63 12.12
N LYS A 236 17.97 -13.00 11.67
CA LYS A 236 17.74 -13.60 10.34
C LYS A 236 17.94 -12.59 9.22
N LEU A 237 17.50 -11.36 9.40
CA LEU A 237 17.61 -10.31 8.37
C LEU A 237 19.00 -9.65 8.34
N GLY A 238 19.63 -9.47 9.51
CA GLY A 238 20.81 -8.64 9.66
C GLY A 238 20.49 -7.15 9.62
N PHE A 239 21.49 -6.30 9.83
CA PHE A 239 21.31 -4.86 10.03
C PHE A 239 20.65 -4.15 8.84
N ILE A 240 21.18 -4.31 7.63
CA ILE A 240 20.70 -3.55 6.44
C ILE A 240 19.29 -3.98 6.07
N ARG A 241 19.04 -5.28 5.90
CA ARG A 241 17.75 -5.82 5.53
C ARG A 241 16.66 -5.48 6.55
N TYR A 242 17.00 -5.56 7.83
CA TYR A 242 16.11 -5.18 8.93
C TYR A 242 15.68 -3.71 8.82
N ASN A 243 16.64 -2.79 8.68
CA ASN A 243 16.34 -1.37 8.61
C ASN A 243 15.48 -1.03 7.37
N VAL A 244 15.80 -1.56 6.20
CA VAL A 244 14.98 -1.35 4.99
C VAL A 244 13.58 -1.91 5.17
N THR A 245 13.45 -3.14 5.67
CA THR A 245 12.14 -3.77 5.91
C THR A 245 11.30 -2.98 6.91
N MET A 246 11.89 -2.57 8.03
CA MET A 246 11.20 -1.81 9.06
C MET A 246 10.81 -0.42 8.59
N PHE A 247 11.67 0.27 7.84
CA PHE A 247 11.34 1.57 7.26
C PHE A 247 10.11 1.48 6.35
N LEU A 248 10.11 0.54 5.41
CA LEU A 248 8.98 0.34 4.49
C LEU A 248 7.70 -0.07 5.24
N PHE A 249 7.82 -0.97 6.21
CA PHE A 249 6.70 -1.43 7.03
C PHE A 249 6.10 -0.31 7.87
N LEU A 250 6.93 0.46 8.57
CA LEU A 250 6.48 1.61 9.37
C LEU A 250 5.87 2.70 8.49
N SER A 251 6.43 2.97 7.33
CA SER A 251 5.83 3.91 6.38
C SER A 251 4.44 3.46 5.93
N MET A 252 4.25 2.17 5.67
CA MET A 252 2.96 1.58 5.34
C MET A 252 1.96 1.68 6.51
N VAL A 253 2.37 1.35 7.73
CA VAL A 253 1.53 1.48 8.94
C VAL A 253 1.24 2.95 9.28
N GLY A 254 2.17 3.85 8.98
CA GLY A 254 2.02 5.29 9.13
C GLY A 254 0.83 5.86 8.35
N VAL A 255 0.46 5.26 7.21
CA VAL A 255 -0.67 5.73 6.39
C VAL A 255 -1.99 5.66 7.16
N PRO A 256 -2.48 4.49 7.62
CA PRO A 256 -3.73 4.43 8.37
C PRO A 256 -3.64 5.14 9.73
N LEU A 257 -2.45 5.18 10.35
CA LEU A 257 -2.25 5.93 11.58
C LEU A 257 -2.50 7.43 11.36
N LYS A 258 -1.94 8.01 10.30
CA LYS A 258 -2.19 9.42 9.94
C LYS A 258 -3.64 9.68 9.59
N MET A 259 -4.29 8.75 8.89
CA MET A 259 -5.73 8.85 8.60
C MET A 259 -6.54 8.86 9.90
N ALA A 260 -6.23 7.97 10.84
CA ALA A 260 -6.88 7.92 12.14
C ALA A 260 -6.67 9.23 12.94
N VAL A 261 -5.46 9.76 12.97
CA VAL A 261 -5.15 11.04 13.64
C VAL A 261 -5.98 12.19 13.05
N ARG A 262 -6.13 12.23 11.72
CA ARG A 262 -6.99 13.25 11.08
C ARG A 262 -8.46 13.07 11.44
N LEU A 263 -8.97 11.84 11.41
CA LEU A 263 -10.39 11.56 11.65
C LEU A 263 -10.79 11.69 13.12
N LEU A 264 -9.91 11.31 14.04
CA LEU A 264 -10.22 11.28 15.48
C LEU A 264 -9.83 12.59 16.19
N ALA A 265 -8.72 13.18 15.80
CA ALA A 265 -8.18 14.37 16.46
C ALA A 265 -8.29 15.66 15.62
N ASN A 266 -8.85 15.59 14.40
CA ASN A 266 -8.97 16.70 13.45
C ASN A 266 -7.61 17.37 13.11
N ILE A 267 -6.52 16.60 13.14
CA ILE A 267 -5.18 17.09 12.83
C ILE A 267 -4.94 17.02 11.32
N LYS A 268 -4.68 18.17 10.71
CA LYS A 268 -4.41 18.27 9.27
C LYS A 268 -3.02 17.74 8.93
N TYR A 269 -1.99 18.33 9.52
CA TYR A 269 -0.60 17.93 9.33
C TYR A 269 0.06 17.64 10.68
N VAL A 270 0.79 16.52 10.73
CA VAL A 270 1.59 16.11 11.89
C VAL A 270 2.94 16.80 11.87
N LEU A 271 3.52 16.99 10.69
CA LEU A 271 4.80 17.64 10.47
C LEU A 271 4.71 18.57 9.27
N ILE A 272 5.13 19.81 9.45
CA ILE A 272 5.21 20.80 8.38
C ILE A 272 6.65 21.25 8.23
N THR A 273 7.17 21.08 7.03
CA THR A 273 8.46 21.60 6.62
C THR A 273 8.31 22.36 5.29
N PRO A 274 9.27 23.17 4.89
CA PRO A 274 9.18 23.90 3.63
C PRO A 274 9.02 23.03 2.38
N TRP A 275 9.44 21.77 2.47
CA TRP A 275 9.42 20.80 1.35
C TRP A 275 8.56 19.57 1.58
N LEU A 276 8.09 19.34 2.81
CA LEU A 276 7.33 18.14 3.16
C LEU A 276 6.25 18.46 4.19
N LYS A 277 5.02 18.05 3.90
CA LYS A 277 3.86 18.15 4.80
C LYS A 277 3.26 16.76 4.97
N ILE A 278 3.25 16.25 6.20
CA ILE A 278 2.77 14.91 6.54
C ILE A 278 1.52 14.99 7.40
#